data_ed756744cebb4fc042e799b1f8b74ebe
#
_entry.id   ed756744cebb4fc042e799b1f8b74ebe
#
_cell.length_a   1.000
_cell.length_b   1.000
_cell.length_c   1.000
_cell.angle_alpha   90.00
_cell.angle_beta   90.00
_cell.angle_gamma   90.00
#
_symmetry.space_group_name_H-M   'P 1'
#
loop_
_entity.id
_entity.type
_entity.pdbx_description
1 polymer ?
#
loop_
_entity_poly.entity_id
_entity_poly.type
_entity_poly.pdbx_seq_one_letter_code
_entity_poly.pdbx_strand_id
1 'polypeptide(L)'
;MGKIKIIIPRILITILVIFASIQAYAASCPIKIGGLAPLSAPGSVTGGEAMREAMLLAERDINAKGGVLGCDIEVVITDTEGLPEKAAAMMQKLITQDGVVAVGGGYHSSVGVASKDVANSRGIPVVFAETWNDTITGDMQKYIFRIAPLSSWASGVIWKFAAQAPGVKSVVIVTENTDYGIPAAAECAKGLSSKGISSVTFGVDIGTQDFAGIVERVKAERPDYTIVLLTGEAGFNYAQQAADAGFGPQDTMFHANQAGLESKAWWENVPDGNLAFMARIGVPETMYSDSALKLAADYKANTGKDGIESYALEAYDSIGVIAQAINEAGSTDGDAIVTALENISHDGVLGRIYFPYGSKKSPSEDGKGSEWWHQWPDPAITMVQYQKEGEPSNTMTIVYPEVYKTGDPIYVD
;
A
#
# COMPACT_ATOMS: atom_id res chain seq x y z
N MET A 1 -53.57 64.71 55.56
CA MET A 1 -52.99 64.58 54.19
C MET A 1 -51.69 63.76 54.30
N GLY A 2 -51.80 62.44 54.23
CA GLY A 2 -50.64 61.49 54.38
C GLY A 2 -50.11 61.11 52.99
N LYS A 3 -48.80 61.29 52.79
CA LYS A 3 -48.10 60.86 51.56
C LYS A 3 -47.64 59.40 51.77
N ILE A 4 -48.22 58.51 50.97
CA ILE A 4 -47.79 57.12 50.88
C ILE A 4 -46.49 57.05 50.03
N LYS A 5 -45.39 56.60 50.63
CA LYS A 5 -44.15 56.27 49.91
C LYS A 5 -44.19 54.80 49.45
N ILE A 6 -44.25 54.55 48.16
CA ILE A 6 -44.11 53.24 47.54
C ILE A 6 -42.64 52.95 47.44
N ILE A 7 -42.20 51.88 48.14
CA ILE A 7 -40.85 51.30 48.03
C ILE A 7 -40.92 50.18 47.03
N ILE A 8 -40.23 50.32 45.89
CA ILE A 8 -40.07 49.27 44.89
C ILE A 8 -38.78 48.51 45.23
N PRO A 9 -38.82 47.19 45.48
CA PRO A 9 -37.59 46.44 45.66
C PRO A 9 -36.88 46.18 44.32
N ARG A 10 -35.62 46.62 44.20
CA ARG A 10 -34.73 46.28 43.13
C ARG A 10 -34.35 44.82 43.25
N ILE A 11 -34.93 43.94 42.41
CA ILE A 11 -34.47 42.56 42.23
C ILE A 11 -33.21 42.61 41.36
N LEU A 12 -32.07 42.32 41.98
CA LEU A 12 -30.79 42.16 41.28
C LEU A 12 -30.80 40.75 40.67
N ILE A 13 -31.03 40.64 39.34
CA ILE A 13 -30.86 39.39 38.60
C ILE A 13 -29.39 39.24 38.34
N THR A 14 -28.71 38.36 39.11
CA THR A 14 -27.35 37.94 38.86
C THR A 14 -27.40 36.84 37.80
N ILE A 15 -27.08 37.16 36.57
CA ILE A 15 -26.89 36.18 35.48
C ILE A 15 -25.56 35.52 35.72
N LEU A 16 -25.59 34.28 36.23
CA LEU A 16 -24.42 33.40 36.35
C LEU A 16 -24.14 32.84 34.93
N VAL A 17 -23.21 33.45 34.21
CA VAL A 17 -22.70 32.89 32.98
C VAL A 17 -21.77 31.76 33.35
N ILE A 18 -22.25 30.50 33.24
CA ILE A 18 -21.43 29.31 33.33
C ILE A 18 -20.64 29.21 32.05
N PHE A 19 -19.40 29.69 32.03
CA PHE A 19 -18.42 29.32 31.03
C PHE A 19 -18.08 27.84 31.26
N ALA A 20 -18.75 26.93 30.56
CA ALA A 20 -18.25 25.60 30.37
C ALA A 20 -16.95 25.73 29.55
N SER A 21 -15.82 25.73 30.22
CA SER A 21 -14.52 25.57 29.58
C SER A 21 -14.52 24.17 28.96
N ILE A 22 -14.81 24.11 27.66
CA ILE A 22 -14.42 22.98 26.83
C ILE A 22 -12.89 23.00 26.91
N GLN A 23 -12.33 22.14 27.76
CA GLN A 23 -10.92 21.81 27.66
C GLN A 23 -10.76 21.05 26.34
N ALA A 24 -10.51 21.79 25.28
CA ALA A 24 -9.88 21.22 24.12
C ALA A 24 -8.55 20.66 24.64
N TYR A 25 -8.40 19.35 24.62
CA TYR A 25 -7.10 18.73 24.78
C TYR A 25 -6.24 19.29 23.65
N ALA A 26 -5.42 20.28 23.97
CA ALA A 26 -4.44 20.78 23.01
C ALA A 26 -3.51 19.60 22.71
N ALA A 27 -3.56 19.15 21.46
CA ALA A 27 -2.61 18.13 21.01
C ALA A 27 -1.19 18.65 21.30
N SER A 28 -0.32 17.81 21.81
CA SER A 28 1.09 18.19 21.96
C SER A 28 1.72 18.26 20.57
N CYS A 29 2.27 19.40 20.21
CA CYS A 29 3.03 19.54 18.97
C CYS A 29 4.47 19.02 19.13
N PRO A 30 5.03 18.37 18.10
CA PRO A 30 4.37 17.93 16.87
C PRO A 30 3.41 16.76 17.10
N ILE A 31 2.42 16.59 16.19
CA ILE A 31 1.58 15.38 16.17
C ILE A 31 2.37 14.29 15.47
N LYS A 32 2.61 13.18 16.18
CA LYS A 32 3.41 12.08 15.65
C LYS A 32 2.56 11.02 14.95
N ILE A 33 2.92 10.70 13.72
CA ILE A 33 2.34 9.61 12.91
C ILE A 33 3.44 8.58 12.68
N GLY A 34 3.17 7.30 12.99
CA GLY A 34 4.12 6.23 12.72
C GLY A 34 4.20 5.90 11.23
N GLY A 35 5.37 5.49 10.76
CA GLY A 35 5.61 4.99 9.41
C GLY A 35 6.26 3.61 9.45
N LEU A 36 5.67 2.62 8.76
CA LEU A 36 6.26 1.28 8.64
C LEU A 36 6.92 1.13 7.27
N ALA A 37 8.21 0.79 7.23
CA ALA A 37 8.94 0.54 6.00
C ALA A 37 10.03 -0.54 6.23
N PRO A 38 10.30 -1.44 5.25
CA PRO A 38 11.42 -2.37 5.33
C PRO A 38 12.71 -1.66 4.85
N LEU A 39 13.55 -1.24 5.77
CA LEU A 39 14.78 -0.51 5.46
C LEU A 39 16.04 -1.37 5.52
N SER A 40 15.88 -2.65 5.90
CA SER A 40 16.96 -3.64 5.97
C SER A 40 16.51 -4.99 5.45
N ALA A 41 17.45 -5.80 4.96
CA ALA A 41 17.21 -7.19 4.58
C ALA A 41 16.75 -8.04 5.80
N PRO A 42 15.94 -9.08 5.59
CA PRO A 42 15.56 -9.69 4.31
C PRO A 42 14.39 -9.00 3.58
N GLY A 43 13.86 -7.90 4.11
CA GLY A 43 12.78 -7.14 3.48
C GLY A 43 13.23 -6.43 2.20
N SER A 44 12.26 -5.86 1.48
CA SER A 44 12.51 -5.03 0.29
C SER A 44 13.12 -3.68 0.68
N VAL A 45 14.43 -3.59 0.67
CA VAL A 45 15.15 -2.34 1.02
C VAL A 45 14.80 -1.24 0.03
N THR A 46 14.82 -1.54 -1.28
CA THR A 46 14.47 -0.57 -2.33
C THR A 46 13.03 -0.07 -2.18
N GLY A 47 12.09 -0.97 -1.83
CA GLY A 47 10.70 -0.61 -1.54
C GLY A 47 10.57 0.25 -0.30
N GLY A 48 11.26 -0.10 0.76
CA GLY A 48 11.26 0.65 2.02
C GLY A 48 11.82 2.06 1.90
N GLU A 49 12.93 2.23 1.16
CA GLU A 49 13.52 3.55 0.91
C GLU A 49 12.58 4.46 0.10
N ALA A 50 11.89 3.90 -0.90
CA ALA A 50 10.93 4.65 -1.69
C ALA A 50 9.72 5.07 -0.84
N MET A 51 9.17 4.18 -0.03
CA MET A 51 8.09 4.50 0.90
C MET A 51 8.50 5.55 1.94
N ARG A 52 9.71 5.42 2.51
CA ARG A 52 10.25 6.39 3.46
C ARG A 52 10.30 7.78 2.85
N GLU A 53 10.86 7.90 1.65
CA GLU A 53 10.95 9.18 0.95
C GLU A 53 9.58 9.79 0.72
N ALA A 54 8.62 9.00 0.25
CA ALA A 54 7.25 9.47 0.00
C ALA A 54 6.52 9.90 1.29
N MET A 55 6.69 9.18 2.40
CA MET A 55 6.11 9.56 3.69
C MET A 55 6.71 10.89 4.21
N LEU A 56 8.01 11.12 4.02
CA LEU A 56 8.66 12.39 4.39
C LEU A 56 8.23 13.54 3.46
N LEU A 57 7.97 13.27 2.19
CA LEU A 57 7.38 14.25 1.28
C LEU A 57 5.93 14.60 1.70
N ALA A 58 5.15 13.63 2.17
CA ALA A 58 3.82 13.87 2.72
C ALA A 58 3.88 14.76 3.98
N GLU A 59 4.79 14.46 4.93
CA GLU A 59 5.04 15.30 6.10
C GLU A 59 5.34 16.73 5.71
N ARG A 60 6.31 16.93 4.81
CA ARG A 60 6.68 18.26 4.31
C ARG A 60 5.49 19.01 3.70
N ASP A 61 4.73 18.35 2.84
CA ASP A 61 3.63 18.98 2.12
C ASP A 61 2.43 19.30 3.03
N ILE A 62 2.19 18.49 4.06
CA ILE A 62 1.17 18.72 5.08
C ILE A 62 1.60 19.91 5.96
N ASN A 63 2.84 19.94 6.44
CA ASN A 63 3.36 21.01 7.29
C ASN A 63 3.42 22.33 6.54
N ALA A 64 3.76 22.34 5.25
CA ALA A 64 3.72 23.52 4.40
C ALA A 64 2.30 24.14 4.25
N LYS A 65 1.24 23.34 4.48
CA LYS A 65 -0.16 23.76 4.48
C LYS A 65 -0.68 24.15 5.86
N GLY A 66 0.18 24.19 6.89
CA GLY A 66 -0.17 24.55 8.27
C GLY A 66 -0.37 23.36 9.21
N GLY A 67 0.04 22.18 8.81
CA GLY A 67 0.04 20.97 9.64
C GLY A 67 -1.36 20.42 9.92
N VAL A 68 -1.52 19.78 11.09
CA VAL A 68 -2.75 19.14 11.54
C VAL A 68 -3.14 19.72 12.90
N LEU A 69 -4.40 20.14 13.08
CA LEU A 69 -4.90 20.80 14.29
C LEU A 69 -4.04 22.02 14.72
N GLY A 70 -3.39 22.70 13.77
CA GLY A 70 -2.48 23.81 14.04
C GLY A 70 -1.09 23.42 14.55
N CYS A 71 -0.73 22.15 14.48
CA CYS A 71 0.59 21.60 14.80
C CYS A 71 1.25 21.04 13.54
N ASP A 72 2.56 21.15 13.45
CA ASP A 72 3.31 20.33 12.49
C ASP A 72 3.11 18.83 12.83
N ILE A 73 3.14 17.97 11.83
CA ILE A 73 3.26 16.53 12.02
C ILE A 73 4.75 16.12 11.98
N GLU A 74 5.05 15.01 12.64
CA GLU A 74 6.34 14.31 12.57
C GLU A 74 6.06 12.85 12.19
N VAL A 75 6.59 12.38 11.07
CA VAL A 75 6.49 10.98 10.67
C VAL A 75 7.65 10.19 11.26
N VAL A 76 7.35 9.36 12.26
CA VAL A 76 8.32 8.51 12.93
C VAL A 76 8.44 7.18 12.20
N ILE A 77 9.43 7.07 11.31
CA ILE A 77 9.61 5.88 10.48
C ILE A 77 10.39 4.81 11.22
N THR A 78 9.96 3.56 11.11
CA THR A 78 10.63 2.41 11.71
C THR A 78 10.89 1.32 10.69
N ASP A 79 12.04 0.65 10.87
CA ASP A 79 12.45 -0.48 10.03
C ASP A 79 11.77 -1.77 10.48
N THR A 80 11.01 -2.38 9.59
CA THR A 80 10.31 -3.64 9.82
C THR A 80 11.11 -4.87 9.39
N GLU A 81 12.20 -4.68 8.66
CA GLU A 81 13.00 -5.76 8.06
C GLU A 81 12.17 -6.76 7.21
N GLY A 82 10.89 -6.44 6.94
CA GLY A 82 9.94 -7.35 6.30
C GLY A 82 9.52 -8.56 7.16
N LEU A 83 9.92 -8.58 8.43
CA LEU A 83 9.73 -9.71 9.35
C LEU A 83 8.54 -9.47 10.30
N PRO A 84 7.66 -10.46 10.52
CA PRO A 84 6.46 -10.31 11.34
C PRO A 84 6.77 -9.98 12.81
N GLU A 85 7.75 -10.66 13.42
CA GLU A 85 8.14 -10.41 14.82
C GLU A 85 8.75 -9.02 15.02
N LYS A 86 9.52 -8.54 14.03
CA LYS A 86 10.08 -7.19 14.04
C LYS A 86 8.97 -6.14 13.91
N ALA A 87 8.02 -6.37 13.01
CA ALA A 87 6.89 -5.48 12.78
C ALA A 87 6.03 -5.30 14.04
N ALA A 88 5.70 -6.39 14.73
CA ALA A 88 4.94 -6.33 15.99
C ALA A 88 5.71 -5.55 17.07
N ALA A 89 7.02 -5.79 17.21
CA ALA A 89 7.88 -5.08 18.16
C ALA A 89 7.98 -3.58 17.83
N MET A 90 8.12 -3.23 16.56
CA MET A 90 8.21 -1.83 16.12
C MET A 90 6.88 -1.10 16.24
N MET A 91 5.75 -1.74 15.95
CA MET A 91 4.42 -1.18 16.23
C MET A 91 4.26 -0.88 17.73
N GLN A 92 4.64 -1.82 18.58
CA GLN A 92 4.60 -1.60 20.04
C GLN A 92 5.48 -0.41 20.45
N LYS A 93 6.69 -0.27 19.88
CA LYS A 93 7.61 0.85 20.13
C LYS A 93 7.00 2.19 19.69
N LEU A 94 6.50 2.29 18.47
CA LEU A 94 5.84 3.49 17.95
C LEU A 94 4.75 3.98 18.90
N ILE A 95 3.92 3.06 19.40
CA ILE A 95 2.79 3.39 20.27
C ILE A 95 3.26 3.80 21.67
N THR A 96 4.14 3.02 22.31
CA THR A 96 4.43 3.17 23.76
C THR A 96 5.63 4.04 24.08
N GLN A 97 6.57 4.20 23.15
CA GLN A 97 7.79 4.98 23.35
C GLN A 97 7.79 6.26 22.54
N ASP A 98 7.39 6.17 21.26
CA ASP A 98 7.41 7.32 20.37
C ASP A 98 6.13 8.16 20.49
N GLY A 99 5.01 7.56 20.96
CA GLY A 99 3.75 8.25 21.24
C GLY A 99 2.98 8.66 20.00
N VAL A 100 3.01 7.82 18.95
CA VAL A 100 2.26 8.07 17.72
C VAL A 100 0.76 7.94 17.95
N VAL A 101 -0.04 8.74 17.24
CA VAL A 101 -1.51 8.75 17.34
C VAL A 101 -2.19 7.91 16.24
N ALA A 102 -1.48 7.62 15.17
CA ALA A 102 -1.88 6.75 14.07
C ALA A 102 -0.63 6.23 13.35
N VAL A 103 -0.79 5.23 12.46
CA VAL A 103 0.33 4.64 11.71
C VAL A 103 -0.05 4.49 10.23
N GLY A 104 0.88 4.85 9.35
CA GLY A 104 0.77 4.63 7.89
C GLY A 104 1.88 3.73 7.35
N GLY A 105 1.89 3.52 6.03
CA GLY A 105 2.90 2.70 5.37
C GLY A 105 2.64 1.20 5.49
N GLY A 106 3.72 0.41 5.54
CA GLY A 106 3.67 -1.05 5.54
C GLY A 106 3.73 -1.62 4.11
N TYR A 107 4.75 -2.44 3.86
CA TYR A 107 5.02 -3.05 2.56
C TYR A 107 4.64 -4.55 2.54
N HIS A 108 5.27 -5.36 3.37
CA HIS A 108 5.05 -6.81 3.40
C HIS A 108 3.73 -7.18 4.09
N SER A 109 2.98 -8.11 3.50
CA SER A 109 1.75 -8.61 4.11
C SER A 109 1.96 -9.21 5.49
N SER A 110 3.07 -9.94 5.71
CA SER A 110 3.43 -10.49 7.02
C SER A 110 3.63 -9.41 8.09
N VAL A 111 4.16 -8.23 7.69
CA VAL A 111 4.25 -7.05 8.56
C VAL A 111 2.85 -6.55 8.95
N GLY A 112 1.95 -6.43 7.95
CA GLY A 112 0.56 -6.00 8.20
C GLY A 112 -0.18 -6.96 9.12
N VAL A 113 -0.10 -8.28 8.85
CA VAL A 113 -0.75 -9.33 9.65
C VAL A 113 -0.27 -9.32 11.10
N ALA A 114 1.05 -9.21 11.34
CA ALA A 114 1.62 -9.24 12.68
C ALA A 114 1.42 -7.93 13.47
N SER A 115 1.41 -6.78 12.80
CA SER A 115 1.35 -5.48 13.47
C SER A 115 -0.07 -4.98 13.73
N LYS A 116 -1.07 -5.41 12.93
CA LYS A 116 -2.47 -4.95 13.06
C LYS A 116 -3.06 -5.25 14.44
N ASP A 117 -2.79 -6.45 14.99
CA ASP A 117 -3.34 -6.86 16.28
C ASP A 117 -2.78 -6.00 17.43
N VAL A 118 -1.50 -5.63 17.35
CA VAL A 118 -0.86 -4.73 18.31
C VAL A 118 -1.53 -3.36 18.28
N ALA A 119 -1.69 -2.76 17.09
CA ALA A 119 -2.31 -1.45 16.93
C ALA A 119 -3.78 -1.47 17.37
N ASN A 120 -4.56 -2.47 16.88
CA ASN A 120 -5.97 -2.59 17.21
C ASN A 120 -6.22 -2.75 18.71
N SER A 121 -5.41 -3.54 19.41
CA SER A 121 -5.53 -3.74 20.87
C SER A 121 -5.20 -2.47 21.68
N ARG A 122 -4.49 -1.53 21.08
CA ARG A 122 -4.08 -0.25 21.68
C ARG A 122 -4.95 0.93 21.26
N GLY A 123 -5.94 0.70 20.39
CA GLY A 123 -6.81 1.76 19.90
C GLY A 123 -6.12 2.75 18.95
N ILE A 124 -5.07 2.31 18.25
CA ILE A 124 -4.31 3.15 17.33
C ILE A 124 -4.74 2.84 15.88
N PRO A 125 -5.30 3.82 15.15
CA PRO A 125 -5.66 3.64 13.75
C PRO A 125 -4.44 3.39 12.86
N VAL A 126 -4.59 2.46 11.93
CA VAL A 126 -3.58 2.16 10.90
C VAL A 126 -4.22 2.30 9.53
N VAL A 127 -3.54 2.98 8.61
CA VAL A 127 -3.85 2.99 7.19
C VAL A 127 -2.71 2.31 6.44
N PHE A 128 -2.87 1.03 6.18
CA PHE A 128 -1.86 0.26 5.45
C PHE A 128 -1.79 0.69 3.99
N ALA A 129 -0.56 0.81 3.47
CA ALA A 129 -0.24 1.20 2.10
C ALA A 129 -0.17 -0.02 1.17
N GLU A 130 0.86 -0.85 1.25
CA GLU A 130 1.18 -1.91 0.26
C GLU A 130 0.98 -3.35 0.81
N THR A 131 0.32 -3.54 1.92
CA THR A 131 0.08 -4.86 2.51
C THR A 131 -1.17 -5.52 1.91
N TRP A 132 -1.02 -6.54 1.06
CA TRP A 132 -2.12 -7.07 0.22
C TRP A 132 -2.93 -8.20 0.85
N ASN A 133 -2.44 -8.91 1.87
CA ASN A 133 -3.16 -10.06 2.43
C ASN A 133 -4.60 -9.71 2.84
N ASP A 134 -5.57 -10.49 2.38
CA ASP A 134 -6.99 -10.23 2.57
C ASP A 134 -7.43 -10.23 4.04
N THR A 135 -6.72 -10.98 4.91
CA THR A 135 -7.04 -11.04 6.35
C THR A 135 -6.73 -9.75 7.09
N ILE A 136 -5.93 -8.83 6.50
CA ILE A 136 -5.59 -7.55 7.14
C ILE A 136 -6.86 -6.76 7.46
N THR A 137 -7.74 -6.61 6.49
CA THR A 137 -9.06 -6.00 6.67
C THR A 137 -10.13 -7.04 6.96
N GLY A 138 -9.94 -8.30 6.50
CA GLY A 138 -10.90 -9.39 6.62
C GLY A 138 -11.20 -9.84 8.06
N ASP A 139 -10.32 -9.56 9.01
CA ASP A 139 -10.60 -9.78 10.43
C ASP A 139 -11.51 -8.71 11.05
N MET A 140 -11.94 -7.73 10.27
CA MET A 140 -12.89 -6.67 10.61
C MET A 140 -12.52 -5.92 11.89
N GLN A 141 -11.23 -5.66 12.08
CA GLN A 141 -10.73 -4.92 13.24
C GLN A 141 -11.06 -3.42 13.11
N LYS A 142 -11.49 -2.81 14.22
CA LYS A 142 -12.00 -1.43 14.27
C LYS A 142 -11.01 -0.38 13.77
N TYR A 143 -9.72 -0.54 14.12
CA TYR A 143 -8.70 0.50 13.87
C TYR A 143 -7.87 0.23 12.63
N ILE A 144 -8.21 -0.77 11.81
CA ILE A 144 -7.42 -1.20 10.66
C ILE A 144 -8.09 -0.82 9.35
N PHE A 145 -7.40 -0.03 8.54
CA PHE A 145 -7.78 0.45 7.22
C PHE A 145 -6.69 0.10 6.21
N ARG A 146 -7.06 0.00 4.92
CA ARG A 146 -6.10 -0.28 3.86
C ARG A 146 -6.47 0.42 2.56
N ILE A 147 -5.45 1.01 1.91
CA ILE A 147 -5.56 1.63 0.59
C ILE A 147 -4.90 0.80 -0.52
N ALA A 148 -4.10 -0.21 -0.17
CA ALA A 148 -3.62 -1.21 -1.13
C ALA A 148 -4.76 -2.11 -1.65
N PRO A 149 -4.59 -2.80 -2.79
CA PRO A 149 -5.56 -3.79 -3.25
C PRO A 149 -5.62 -5.01 -2.32
N LEU A 150 -6.72 -5.75 -2.43
CA LEU A 150 -6.83 -7.12 -1.92
C LEU A 150 -5.88 -8.05 -2.70
N SER A 151 -5.19 -8.96 -2.00
CA SER A 151 -4.35 -9.98 -2.64
C SER A 151 -5.13 -10.83 -3.63
N SER A 152 -6.36 -11.22 -3.28
CA SER A 152 -7.26 -11.94 -4.18
C SER A 152 -7.59 -11.14 -5.44
N TRP A 153 -7.73 -9.83 -5.34
CA TRP A 153 -8.00 -8.98 -6.49
C TRP A 153 -6.77 -8.81 -7.37
N ALA A 154 -5.61 -8.45 -6.80
CA ALA A 154 -4.37 -8.29 -7.55
C ALA A 154 -3.95 -9.58 -8.25
N SER A 155 -3.96 -10.71 -7.53
CA SER A 155 -3.72 -12.04 -8.10
C SER A 155 -4.72 -12.38 -9.20
N GLY A 156 -5.98 -11.91 -9.05
CA GLY A 156 -7.03 -12.03 -10.05
C GLY A 156 -6.68 -11.32 -11.37
N VAL A 157 -6.03 -10.18 -11.32
CA VAL A 157 -5.52 -9.46 -12.52
C VAL A 157 -4.39 -10.25 -13.15
N ILE A 158 -3.43 -10.71 -12.35
CA ILE A 158 -2.24 -11.45 -12.81
C ILE A 158 -2.65 -12.73 -13.56
N TRP A 159 -3.43 -13.61 -12.94
CA TRP A 159 -3.78 -14.88 -13.57
C TRP A 159 -4.72 -14.71 -14.77
N LYS A 160 -5.63 -13.71 -14.75
CA LYS A 160 -6.49 -13.43 -15.90
C LYS A 160 -5.69 -12.95 -17.10
N PHE A 161 -4.69 -12.12 -16.86
CA PHE A 161 -3.79 -11.67 -17.91
C PHE A 161 -2.99 -12.85 -18.48
N ALA A 162 -2.35 -13.65 -17.64
CA ALA A 162 -1.63 -14.86 -18.07
C ALA A 162 -2.53 -15.83 -18.87
N ALA A 163 -3.78 -16.02 -18.42
CA ALA A 163 -4.73 -16.91 -19.10
C ALA A 163 -5.23 -16.39 -20.45
N GLN A 164 -5.05 -15.10 -20.77
CA GLN A 164 -5.39 -14.50 -22.05
C GLN A 164 -4.20 -14.47 -23.03
N ALA A 165 -3.00 -14.72 -22.53
CA ALA A 165 -1.80 -14.75 -23.37
C ALA A 165 -1.88 -15.90 -24.39
N PRO A 166 -1.40 -15.67 -25.65
CA PRO A 166 -1.51 -16.66 -26.72
C PRO A 166 -0.84 -17.99 -26.37
N GLY A 167 -1.55 -19.08 -26.57
CA GLY A 167 -1.00 -20.44 -26.48
C GLY A 167 -0.79 -20.99 -25.07
N VAL A 168 -1.03 -20.21 -24.01
CA VAL A 168 -0.77 -20.61 -22.60
C VAL A 168 -1.67 -21.78 -22.19
N LYS A 169 -1.06 -22.89 -21.77
CA LYS A 169 -1.69 -24.11 -21.24
C LYS A 169 -1.06 -24.55 -19.93
N SER A 170 0.16 -24.11 -19.66
CA SER A 170 0.93 -24.46 -18.47
C SER A 170 1.61 -23.23 -17.88
N VAL A 171 1.56 -23.09 -16.55
CA VAL A 171 2.13 -21.97 -15.82
C VAL A 171 2.97 -22.50 -14.67
N VAL A 172 4.15 -21.92 -14.46
CA VAL A 172 4.87 -22.10 -13.19
C VAL A 172 4.72 -20.83 -12.37
N ILE A 173 4.46 -21.02 -11.08
CA ILE A 173 4.38 -19.94 -10.09
C ILE A 173 5.57 -20.08 -9.16
N VAL A 174 6.46 -19.09 -9.14
CA VAL A 174 7.54 -18.98 -8.15
C VAL A 174 7.09 -17.98 -7.10
N THR A 175 7.03 -18.40 -5.85
CA THR A 175 6.44 -17.59 -4.78
C THR A 175 7.28 -17.63 -3.51
N GLU A 176 7.17 -16.61 -2.69
CA GLU A 176 7.75 -16.64 -1.35
C GLU A 176 6.81 -17.32 -0.34
N ASN A 177 7.41 -18.00 0.67
CA ASN A 177 6.69 -18.67 1.75
C ASN A 177 6.26 -17.68 2.84
N THR A 178 5.41 -16.70 2.48
CA THR A 178 4.96 -15.62 3.37
C THR A 178 3.44 -15.43 3.30
N ASP A 179 2.90 -14.57 4.18
CA ASP A 179 1.50 -14.16 4.15
C ASP A 179 1.08 -13.41 2.86
N TYR A 180 2.05 -13.00 2.04
CA TYR A 180 1.80 -12.49 0.68
C TYR A 180 1.80 -13.64 -0.34
N GLY A 181 2.91 -14.36 -0.44
CA GLY A 181 3.17 -15.28 -1.54
C GLY A 181 2.23 -16.49 -1.55
N ILE A 182 2.00 -17.09 -0.38
CA ILE A 182 1.18 -18.32 -0.27
C ILE A 182 -0.26 -18.09 -0.77
N PRO A 183 -1.03 -17.11 -0.26
CA PRO A 183 -2.39 -16.89 -0.73
C PRO A 183 -2.46 -16.36 -2.17
N ALA A 184 -1.50 -15.53 -2.60
CA ALA A 184 -1.43 -15.04 -3.97
C ALA A 184 -1.22 -16.16 -4.97
N ALA A 185 -0.28 -17.08 -4.69
CA ALA A 185 -0.05 -18.26 -5.54
C ALA A 185 -1.25 -19.20 -5.58
N ALA A 186 -1.92 -19.41 -4.44
CA ALA A 186 -3.12 -20.24 -4.37
C ALA A 186 -4.27 -19.67 -5.21
N GLU A 187 -4.49 -18.33 -5.17
CA GLU A 187 -5.51 -17.67 -5.98
C GLU A 187 -5.16 -17.73 -7.49
N CYS A 188 -3.89 -17.52 -7.85
CA CYS A 188 -3.44 -17.68 -9.23
C CYS A 188 -3.68 -19.12 -9.72
N ALA A 189 -3.25 -20.14 -8.97
CA ALA A 189 -3.42 -21.53 -9.33
C ALA A 189 -4.90 -21.93 -9.49
N LYS A 190 -5.75 -21.49 -8.57
CA LYS A 190 -7.21 -21.70 -8.63
C LYS A 190 -7.81 -21.04 -9.86
N GLY A 191 -7.44 -19.78 -10.13
CA GLY A 191 -7.92 -19.02 -11.27
C GLY A 191 -7.53 -19.67 -12.61
N LEU A 192 -6.26 -20.06 -12.78
CA LEU A 192 -5.74 -20.74 -13.95
C LEU A 192 -6.45 -22.09 -14.17
N SER A 193 -6.62 -22.89 -13.11
CA SER A 193 -7.35 -24.16 -13.17
C SER A 193 -8.79 -23.99 -13.65
N SER A 194 -9.46 -22.90 -13.29
CA SER A 194 -10.82 -22.57 -13.75
C SER A 194 -10.90 -22.34 -15.28
N LYS A 195 -9.75 -22.07 -15.91
CA LYS A 195 -9.59 -21.91 -17.37
C LYS A 195 -9.02 -23.14 -18.05
N GLY A 196 -8.80 -24.24 -17.32
CA GLY A 196 -8.18 -25.46 -17.84
C GLY A 196 -6.66 -25.36 -18.05
N ILE A 197 -6.03 -24.36 -17.45
CA ILE A 197 -4.58 -24.15 -17.50
C ILE A 197 -3.96 -24.85 -16.29
N SER A 198 -2.97 -25.70 -16.53
CA SER A 198 -2.22 -26.37 -15.46
C SER A 198 -1.23 -25.43 -14.80
N SER A 199 -1.00 -25.60 -13.49
CA SER A 199 0.03 -24.83 -12.80
C SER A 199 0.81 -25.66 -11.79
N VAL A 200 2.10 -25.35 -11.63
CA VAL A 200 3.00 -25.88 -10.60
C VAL A 200 3.54 -24.70 -9.80
N THR A 201 3.59 -24.84 -8.48
CA THR A 201 4.10 -23.80 -7.59
C THR A 201 5.38 -24.21 -6.90
N PHE A 202 6.38 -23.35 -6.92
CA PHE A 202 7.64 -23.50 -6.19
C PHE A 202 7.75 -22.36 -5.16
N GLY A 203 7.82 -22.74 -3.85
CA GLY A 203 7.99 -21.80 -2.75
C GLY A 203 9.47 -21.65 -2.38
N VAL A 204 9.86 -20.44 -2.01
CA VAL A 204 11.18 -20.07 -1.47
C VAL A 204 11.00 -19.23 -0.21
N ASP A 205 12.00 -19.19 0.65
CA ASP A 205 11.95 -18.34 1.84
C ASP A 205 12.24 -16.87 1.50
N ILE A 206 11.69 -15.95 2.29
CA ILE A 206 11.98 -14.51 2.16
C ILE A 206 13.50 -14.29 2.28
N GLY A 207 14.05 -13.41 1.44
CA GLY A 207 15.47 -13.13 1.42
C GLY A 207 16.34 -14.16 0.69
N THR A 208 15.73 -15.15 0.01
CA THR A 208 16.46 -16.05 -0.90
C THR A 208 17.20 -15.24 -1.96
N GLN A 209 18.47 -15.53 -2.18
CA GLN A 209 19.32 -14.86 -3.17
C GLN A 209 19.81 -15.81 -4.27
N ASP A 210 20.00 -17.10 -3.96
CA ASP A 210 20.39 -18.11 -4.93
C ASP A 210 19.16 -18.87 -5.43
N PHE A 211 18.84 -18.67 -6.69
CA PHE A 211 17.70 -19.28 -7.37
C PHE A 211 18.09 -20.34 -8.41
N ALA A 212 19.38 -20.65 -8.58
CA ALA A 212 19.83 -21.59 -9.62
C ALA A 212 19.06 -22.91 -9.60
N GLY A 213 18.89 -23.51 -8.41
CA GLY A 213 18.13 -24.75 -8.25
C GLY A 213 16.63 -24.62 -8.56
N ILE A 214 16.02 -23.46 -8.29
CA ILE A 214 14.62 -23.18 -8.62
C ILE A 214 14.48 -22.96 -10.13
N VAL A 215 15.37 -22.18 -10.75
CA VAL A 215 15.37 -21.92 -12.20
C VAL A 215 15.44 -23.23 -12.99
N GLU A 216 16.33 -24.16 -12.61
CA GLU A 216 16.43 -25.46 -13.27
C GLU A 216 15.14 -26.30 -13.12
N ARG A 217 14.47 -26.23 -11.97
CA ARG A 217 13.17 -26.90 -11.77
C ARG A 217 12.08 -26.26 -12.63
N VAL A 218 12.04 -24.93 -12.73
CA VAL A 218 11.09 -24.20 -13.61
C VAL A 218 11.32 -24.60 -15.07
N LYS A 219 12.55 -24.60 -15.53
CA LYS A 219 12.91 -25.04 -16.90
C LYS A 219 12.49 -26.49 -17.19
N ALA A 220 12.61 -27.39 -16.21
CA ALA A 220 12.20 -28.78 -16.36
C ALA A 220 10.69 -28.94 -16.60
N GLU A 221 9.86 -28.07 -16.03
CA GLU A 221 8.41 -28.05 -16.23
C GLU A 221 8.01 -27.55 -17.64
N ARG A 222 8.87 -26.82 -18.33
CA ARG A 222 8.63 -26.22 -19.65
C ARG A 222 7.31 -25.41 -19.69
N PRO A 223 7.11 -24.45 -18.79
CA PRO A 223 5.88 -23.67 -18.77
C PRO A 223 5.76 -22.75 -19.97
N ASP A 224 4.54 -22.49 -20.41
CA ASP A 224 4.25 -21.45 -21.39
C ASP A 224 4.30 -20.03 -20.78
N TYR A 225 4.15 -19.93 -19.44
CA TYR A 225 4.17 -18.66 -18.72
C TYR A 225 4.74 -18.86 -17.30
N THR A 226 5.58 -17.93 -16.85
CA THR A 226 6.12 -17.91 -15.48
C THR A 226 5.55 -16.74 -14.71
N ILE A 227 4.96 -16.99 -13.53
CA ILE A 227 4.50 -15.96 -12.59
C ILE A 227 5.45 -15.93 -11.40
N VAL A 228 6.07 -14.76 -11.12
CA VAL A 228 6.99 -14.56 -9.99
C VAL A 228 6.30 -13.69 -8.95
N LEU A 229 6.09 -14.22 -7.75
CA LEU A 229 5.46 -13.58 -6.60
C LEU A 229 6.49 -13.51 -5.45
N LEU A 230 7.55 -12.76 -5.68
CA LEU A 230 8.66 -12.54 -4.75
C LEU A 230 8.72 -11.04 -4.41
N THR A 231 9.09 -10.68 -3.20
CA THR A 231 9.22 -9.28 -2.80
C THR A 231 10.66 -8.77 -2.91
N GLY A 232 10.79 -7.47 -3.18
CA GLY A 232 12.07 -6.77 -3.16
C GLY A 232 13.12 -7.33 -4.11
N GLU A 233 14.33 -7.40 -3.59
CA GLU A 233 15.53 -7.79 -4.32
C GLU A 233 15.50 -9.24 -4.80
N ALA A 234 14.75 -10.10 -4.11
CA ALA A 234 14.56 -11.50 -4.55
C ALA A 234 13.91 -11.59 -5.95
N GLY A 235 13.03 -10.63 -6.29
CA GLY A 235 12.37 -10.58 -7.60
C GLY A 235 13.35 -10.38 -8.75
N PHE A 236 14.24 -9.41 -8.68
CA PHE A 236 15.24 -9.22 -9.75
C PHE A 236 16.39 -10.22 -9.70
N ASN A 237 16.79 -10.71 -8.51
CA ASN A 237 17.76 -11.81 -8.42
C ASN A 237 17.27 -13.08 -9.13
N TYR A 238 15.98 -13.40 -8.95
CA TYR A 238 15.39 -14.52 -9.69
C TYR A 238 15.38 -14.24 -11.20
N ALA A 239 14.92 -13.07 -11.63
CA ALA A 239 14.83 -12.70 -13.03
C ALA A 239 16.20 -12.71 -13.72
N GLN A 240 17.26 -12.19 -13.05
CA GLN A 240 18.63 -12.22 -13.55
C GLN A 240 19.11 -13.66 -13.73
N GLN A 241 18.99 -14.52 -12.71
CA GLN A 241 19.47 -15.89 -12.77
C GLN A 241 18.67 -16.72 -13.78
N ALA A 242 17.38 -16.42 -13.98
CA ALA A 242 16.57 -17.01 -15.04
C ALA A 242 17.06 -16.57 -16.42
N ALA A 243 17.36 -15.29 -16.63
CA ALA A 243 17.91 -14.77 -17.88
C ALA A 243 19.28 -15.37 -18.19
N ASP A 244 20.20 -15.44 -17.21
CA ASP A 244 21.51 -16.06 -17.35
C ASP A 244 21.42 -17.55 -17.73
N ALA A 245 20.35 -18.21 -17.32
CA ALA A 245 20.07 -19.60 -17.66
C ALA A 245 19.31 -19.78 -18.99
N GLY A 246 19.06 -18.71 -19.76
CA GLY A 246 18.27 -18.74 -20.99
C GLY A 246 16.80 -19.07 -20.73
N PHE A 247 16.22 -18.52 -19.67
CA PHE A 247 14.82 -18.71 -19.28
C PHE A 247 14.23 -17.42 -18.65
N GLY A 248 14.71 -16.27 -19.07
CA GLY A 248 14.28 -14.96 -18.62
C GLY A 248 13.13 -14.35 -19.43
N PRO A 249 12.89 -13.05 -19.25
CA PRO A 249 11.78 -12.35 -19.89
C PRO A 249 11.81 -12.34 -21.43
N GLN A 250 12.99 -12.53 -22.05
CA GLN A 250 13.13 -12.62 -23.51
C GLN A 250 13.03 -14.05 -24.05
N ASP A 251 13.08 -15.06 -23.16
CA ASP A 251 13.05 -16.46 -23.55
C ASP A 251 11.68 -17.09 -23.35
N THR A 252 10.87 -16.55 -22.44
CA THR A 252 9.54 -17.05 -22.09
C THR A 252 8.63 -15.92 -21.61
N MET A 253 7.32 -16.11 -21.65
CA MET A 253 6.38 -15.16 -21.06
C MET A 253 6.56 -15.10 -19.54
N PHE A 254 6.88 -13.93 -19.04
CA PHE A 254 7.42 -13.74 -17.70
C PHE A 254 6.73 -12.59 -16.97
N HIS A 255 6.03 -12.88 -15.86
CA HIS A 255 5.54 -11.88 -14.92
C HIS A 255 6.59 -11.71 -13.82
N ALA A 256 7.21 -10.54 -13.76
CA ALA A 256 8.18 -10.20 -12.73
C ALA A 256 7.52 -9.60 -11.48
N ASN A 257 8.29 -9.57 -10.41
CA ASN A 257 7.89 -8.90 -9.18
C ASN A 257 7.89 -7.37 -9.34
N GLN A 258 6.88 -6.71 -8.75
CA GLN A 258 6.65 -5.27 -8.81
C GLN A 258 7.86 -4.45 -8.34
N ALA A 259 8.33 -4.66 -7.11
CA ALA A 259 9.42 -3.85 -6.55
C ALA A 259 10.71 -3.96 -7.36
N GLY A 260 11.00 -5.16 -7.88
CA GLY A 260 12.14 -5.37 -8.76
C GLY A 260 12.03 -4.53 -10.02
N LEU A 261 10.91 -4.64 -10.73
CA LEU A 261 10.72 -4.01 -12.04
C LEU A 261 10.67 -2.46 -11.96
N GLU A 262 10.05 -1.90 -10.93
CA GLU A 262 10.00 -0.44 -10.74
C GLU A 262 11.31 0.15 -10.22
N SER A 263 12.21 -0.67 -9.69
CA SER A 263 13.50 -0.23 -9.18
C SER A 263 14.48 0.13 -10.30
N LYS A 264 15.26 1.20 -10.10
CA LYS A 264 16.41 1.50 -10.96
C LYS A 264 17.38 0.32 -11.06
N ALA A 265 17.49 -0.48 -10.00
CA ALA A 265 18.32 -1.68 -9.96
C ALA A 265 17.87 -2.77 -10.95
N TRP A 266 16.66 -2.71 -11.50
CA TRP A 266 16.20 -3.65 -12.52
C TRP A 266 17.17 -3.74 -13.69
N TRP A 267 17.46 -2.62 -14.35
CA TRP A 267 18.34 -2.60 -15.52
C TRP A 267 19.80 -2.85 -15.19
N GLU A 268 20.21 -2.58 -13.96
CA GLU A 268 21.58 -2.86 -13.48
C GLU A 268 21.79 -4.37 -13.25
N ASN A 269 20.73 -5.10 -12.87
CA ASN A 269 20.80 -6.52 -12.55
C ASN A 269 20.25 -7.41 -13.66
N VAL A 270 19.27 -6.94 -14.43
CA VAL A 270 18.62 -7.71 -15.51
C VAL A 270 18.69 -6.91 -16.79
N PRO A 271 19.87 -6.81 -17.45
CA PRO A 271 20.03 -6.04 -18.70
C PRO A 271 19.04 -6.45 -19.79
N ASP A 272 18.78 -7.78 -19.90
CA ASP A 272 17.82 -8.38 -20.84
C ASP A 272 16.40 -8.48 -20.24
N GLY A 273 16.05 -7.55 -19.36
CA GLY A 273 14.79 -7.56 -18.60
C GLY A 273 13.59 -6.96 -19.31
N ASN A 274 13.72 -6.49 -20.55
CA ASN A 274 12.57 -6.10 -21.36
C ASN A 274 11.68 -7.31 -21.70
N LEU A 275 10.43 -7.05 -22.01
CA LEU A 275 9.32 -7.99 -22.20
C LEU A 275 8.76 -8.63 -20.91
N ALA A 276 9.37 -8.39 -19.75
CA ALA A 276 8.76 -8.77 -18.47
C ALA A 276 7.44 -8.02 -18.27
N PHE A 277 6.43 -8.76 -17.80
CA PHE A 277 5.17 -8.19 -17.32
C PHE A 277 5.19 -7.98 -15.82
N MET A 278 4.39 -7.04 -15.33
CA MET A 278 4.23 -6.78 -13.90
C MET A 278 2.84 -6.24 -13.58
N ALA A 279 2.28 -6.62 -12.45
CA ALA A 279 1.13 -5.93 -11.88
C ALA A 279 1.59 -4.65 -11.16
N ARG A 280 1.00 -3.51 -11.50
CA ARG A 280 1.30 -2.19 -10.92
C ARG A 280 0.03 -1.55 -10.37
N ILE A 281 0.15 -0.88 -9.23
CA ILE A 281 -0.93 -0.10 -8.65
C ILE A 281 -0.84 1.34 -9.14
N GLY A 282 -1.96 1.91 -9.56
CA GLY A 282 -2.05 3.27 -10.06
C GLY A 282 -2.35 3.35 -11.56
N VAL A 283 -2.68 4.56 -11.97
CA VAL A 283 -3.00 4.91 -13.37
C VAL A 283 -1.75 5.34 -14.12
N PRO A 284 -1.79 5.43 -15.46
CA PRO A 284 -0.68 5.99 -16.24
C PRO A 284 -0.36 7.43 -15.79
N GLU A 285 0.91 7.82 -15.88
CA GLU A 285 1.35 9.18 -15.52
C GLU A 285 0.59 10.27 -16.32
N THR A 286 0.17 9.95 -17.54
CA THR A 286 -0.68 10.84 -18.36
C THR A 286 -2.07 11.11 -17.78
N MET A 287 -2.48 10.35 -16.78
CA MET A 287 -3.73 10.50 -16.03
C MET A 287 -3.50 11.01 -14.60
N TYR A 288 -2.26 11.34 -14.24
CA TYR A 288 -1.96 11.88 -12.92
C TYR A 288 -2.65 13.23 -12.70
N SER A 289 -3.14 13.44 -11.49
CA SER A 289 -3.59 14.74 -11.01
C SER A 289 -2.41 15.70 -10.87
N ASP A 290 -2.69 17.02 -10.76
CA ASP A 290 -1.65 18.02 -10.50
C ASP A 290 -0.86 17.70 -9.22
N SER A 291 -1.50 17.15 -8.19
CA SER A 291 -0.85 16.73 -6.96
C SER A 291 0.07 15.53 -7.17
N ALA A 292 -0.33 14.56 -7.97
CA ALA A 292 0.50 13.40 -8.32
C ALA A 292 1.70 13.79 -9.18
N LEU A 293 1.50 14.68 -10.17
CA LEU A 293 2.60 15.22 -10.99
C LEU A 293 3.61 16.01 -10.14
N LYS A 294 3.11 16.82 -9.18
CA LYS A 294 3.99 17.54 -8.24
C LYS A 294 4.79 16.56 -7.40
N LEU A 295 4.14 15.54 -6.83
CA LEU A 295 4.82 14.54 -6.03
C LEU A 295 5.90 13.81 -6.84
N ALA A 296 5.58 13.38 -8.06
CA ALA A 296 6.54 12.72 -8.95
C ALA A 296 7.77 13.63 -9.23
N ALA A 297 7.55 14.92 -9.47
CA ALA A 297 8.63 15.89 -9.67
C ALA A 297 9.50 16.08 -8.42
N ASP A 298 8.89 16.21 -7.24
CA ASP A 298 9.61 16.35 -5.97
C ASP A 298 10.37 15.05 -5.62
N TYR A 299 9.75 13.90 -5.84
CA TYR A 299 10.38 12.59 -5.65
C TYR A 299 11.61 12.42 -6.55
N LYS A 300 11.49 12.77 -7.83
CA LYS A 300 12.63 12.79 -8.76
C LYS A 300 13.74 13.75 -8.29
N ALA A 301 13.39 14.93 -7.82
CA ALA A 301 14.37 15.91 -7.33
C ALA A 301 15.18 15.38 -6.15
N ASN A 302 14.53 14.61 -5.25
CA ASN A 302 15.18 14.08 -4.05
C ASN A 302 15.93 12.76 -4.32
N THR A 303 15.42 11.90 -5.20
CA THR A 303 15.96 10.53 -5.42
C THR A 303 16.76 10.37 -6.68
N GLY A 304 16.61 11.29 -7.66
CA GLY A 304 17.18 11.18 -8.99
C GLY A 304 16.53 10.13 -9.88
N LYS A 305 15.39 9.52 -9.45
CA LYS A 305 14.66 8.51 -10.22
C LYS A 305 13.71 9.16 -11.23
N ASP A 306 13.58 8.59 -12.43
CA ASP A 306 12.70 9.11 -13.48
C ASP A 306 11.22 8.74 -13.30
N GLY A 307 10.91 7.78 -12.44
CA GLY A 307 9.55 7.39 -12.09
C GLY A 307 9.39 7.27 -10.58
N ILE A 308 8.16 7.42 -10.12
CA ILE A 308 7.77 7.13 -8.74
C ILE A 308 7.14 5.76 -8.68
N GLU A 309 7.60 4.95 -7.75
CA GLU A 309 7.09 3.60 -7.54
C GLU A 309 5.66 3.64 -6.98
N SER A 310 4.83 2.67 -7.36
CA SER A 310 3.43 2.61 -6.93
C SER A 310 3.27 2.55 -5.41
N TYR A 311 4.10 1.77 -4.73
CA TYR A 311 4.11 1.67 -3.26
C TYR A 311 4.57 2.97 -2.57
N ALA A 312 5.32 3.82 -3.26
CA ALA A 312 5.64 5.17 -2.76
C ALA A 312 4.43 6.10 -2.84
N LEU A 313 3.63 6.04 -3.92
CA LEU A 313 2.36 6.77 -4.02
C LEU A 313 1.40 6.36 -2.91
N GLU A 314 1.27 5.05 -2.64
CA GLU A 314 0.44 4.53 -1.56
C GLU A 314 0.92 4.99 -0.18
N ALA A 315 2.23 4.99 0.06
CA ALA A 315 2.81 5.47 1.30
C ALA A 315 2.54 6.96 1.54
N TYR A 316 2.65 7.79 0.50
CA TYR A 316 2.31 9.21 0.57
C TYR A 316 0.83 9.41 0.95
N ASP A 317 -0.08 8.74 0.24
CA ASP A 317 -1.52 8.86 0.49
C ASP A 317 -1.92 8.31 1.86
N SER A 318 -1.25 7.26 2.37
CA SER A 318 -1.55 6.73 3.70
C SER A 318 -1.36 7.79 4.80
N ILE A 319 -0.31 8.60 4.71
CA ILE A 319 -0.06 9.73 5.64
C ILE A 319 -1.07 10.86 5.39
N GLY A 320 -1.39 11.17 4.13
CA GLY A 320 -2.38 12.18 3.75
C GLY A 320 -3.78 11.88 4.28
N VAL A 321 -4.24 10.63 4.13
CA VAL A 321 -5.52 10.12 4.66
C VAL A 321 -5.58 10.26 6.18
N ILE A 322 -4.53 9.84 6.90
CA ILE A 322 -4.43 9.96 8.35
C ILE A 322 -4.49 11.43 8.78
N ALA A 323 -3.71 12.29 8.16
CA ALA A 323 -3.65 13.71 8.50
C ALA A 323 -5.00 14.41 8.29
N GLN A 324 -5.70 14.13 7.19
CA GLN A 324 -7.05 14.64 6.96
C GLN A 324 -8.03 14.11 8.01
N ALA A 325 -7.98 12.82 8.33
CA ALA A 325 -8.87 12.22 9.32
C ALA A 325 -8.69 12.83 10.71
N ILE A 326 -7.45 13.13 11.14
CA ILE A 326 -7.18 13.83 12.41
C ILE A 326 -7.78 15.24 12.39
N ASN A 327 -7.62 15.98 11.28
CA ASN A 327 -8.21 17.31 11.14
C ASN A 327 -9.75 17.28 11.19
N GLU A 328 -10.39 16.33 10.49
CA GLU A 328 -11.85 16.16 10.49
C GLU A 328 -12.38 15.70 11.85
N ALA A 329 -11.62 14.85 12.55
CA ALA A 329 -11.94 14.43 13.92
C ALA A 329 -11.82 15.59 14.93
N GLY A 330 -11.01 16.61 14.64
CA GLY A 330 -10.67 17.67 15.60
C GLY A 330 -9.95 17.14 16.84
N SER A 331 -9.34 15.94 16.76
CA SER A 331 -8.81 15.20 17.91
C SER A 331 -7.76 14.20 17.45
N THR A 332 -6.85 13.85 18.38
CA THR A 332 -5.88 12.75 18.23
C THR A 332 -6.36 11.45 18.90
N ASP A 333 -7.60 11.42 19.38
CA ASP A 333 -8.21 10.21 19.93
C ASP A 333 -8.48 9.16 18.84
N GLY A 334 -8.09 7.91 19.09
CA GLY A 334 -8.18 6.85 18.08
C GLY A 334 -9.61 6.57 17.60
N ASP A 335 -10.60 6.61 18.51
CA ASP A 335 -12.01 6.39 18.15
C ASP A 335 -12.57 7.54 17.31
N ALA A 336 -12.16 8.77 17.60
CA ALA A 336 -12.52 9.93 16.81
C ALA A 336 -11.90 9.86 15.41
N ILE A 337 -10.62 9.47 15.31
CA ILE A 337 -9.93 9.29 14.02
C ILE A 337 -10.60 8.17 13.19
N VAL A 338 -10.94 7.02 13.79
CA VAL A 338 -11.68 5.94 13.10
C VAL A 338 -13.01 6.46 12.56
N THR A 339 -13.76 7.24 13.38
CA THR A 339 -15.03 7.81 12.93
C THR A 339 -14.84 8.75 11.72
N ALA A 340 -13.77 9.53 11.70
CA ALA A 340 -13.42 10.38 10.56
C ALA A 340 -13.02 9.54 9.34
N LEU A 341 -12.17 8.52 9.51
CA LEU A 341 -11.75 7.60 8.44
C LEU A 341 -12.95 6.90 7.77
N GLU A 342 -13.92 6.42 8.54
CA GLU A 342 -15.15 5.79 7.99
C GLU A 342 -16.05 6.75 7.19
N ASN A 343 -15.81 8.06 7.26
CA ASN A 343 -16.58 9.08 6.54
C ASN A 343 -15.72 9.88 5.54
N ILE A 344 -14.44 9.54 5.44
CA ILE A 344 -13.49 10.32 4.67
C ILE A 344 -13.78 10.29 3.16
N SER A 345 -13.46 11.38 2.50
CA SER A 345 -13.27 11.48 1.05
C SER A 345 -12.00 12.26 0.83
N HIS A 346 -10.91 11.54 0.60
CA HIS A 346 -9.58 12.10 0.39
C HIS A 346 -9.25 12.14 -1.10
N ASP A 347 -8.90 13.29 -1.63
CA ASP A 347 -8.40 13.44 -3.00
C ASP A 347 -6.87 13.22 -2.98
N GLY A 348 -6.47 11.95 -3.03
CA GLY A 348 -5.09 11.50 -2.99
C GLY A 348 -4.38 11.58 -4.34
N VAL A 349 -3.10 11.20 -4.35
CA VAL A 349 -2.31 11.08 -5.59
C VAL A 349 -2.68 9.82 -6.39
N LEU A 350 -3.22 8.79 -5.71
CA LEU A 350 -3.75 7.57 -6.35
C LEU A 350 -5.19 7.75 -6.85
N GLY A 351 -5.85 8.85 -6.51
CA GLY A 351 -7.24 9.12 -6.79
C GLY A 351 -8.05 9.37 -5.53
N ARG A 352 -9.38 9.26 -5.64
CA ARG A 352 -10.27 9.49 -4.52
C ARG A 352 -10.31 8.28 -3.59
N ILE A 353 -9.86 8.46 -2.34
CA ILE A 353 -9.81 7.42 -1.31
C ILE A 353 -10.99 7.59 -0.34
N TYR A 354 -11.71 6.50 -0.09
CA TYR A 354 -12.84 6.41 0.83
C TYR A 354 -13.05 4.95 1.27
N PHE A 355 -13.81 4.74 2.34
CA PHE A 355 -14.07 3.42 2.90
C PHE A 355 -15.58 3.16 2.97
N PRO A 356 -16.16 2.39 2.03
CA PRO A 356 -17.62 2.23 1.93
C PRO A 356 -18.20 1.31 3.00
N TYR A 357 -17.37 0.51 3.64
CA TYR A 357 -17.76 -0.46 4.66
C TYR A 357 -17.03 -0.19 5.98
N GLY A 358 -17.75 -0.29 7.07
CA GLY A 358 -17.29 -0.02 8.42
C GLY A 358 -18.46 -0.16 9.42
N SER A 359 -18.43 0.58 10.50
CA SER A 359 -19.42 0.49 11.58
C SER A 359 -20.86 0.79 11.13
N LYS A 360 -21.05 1.59 10.08
CA LYS A 360 -22.37 1.97 9.54
C LYS A 360 -22.92 1.00 8.51
N LYS A 361 -22.05 0.27 7.82
CA LYS A 361 -22.46 -0.65 6.75
C LYS A 361 -21.48 -1.82 6.69
N SER A 362 -21.98 -3.02 6.90
CA SER A 362 -21.19 -4.24 6.77
C SER A 362 -20.97 -4.61 5.28
N PRO A 363 -19.81 -5.16 4.90
CA PRO A 363 -19.59 -5.68 3.55
C PRO A 363 -20.65 -6.70 3.12
N SER A 364 -21.13 -7.53 4.04
CA SER A 364 -22.14 -8.57 3.78
C SER A 364 -23.50 -8.02 3.31
N GLU A 365 -23.82 -6.75 3.60
CA GLU A 365 -25.06 -6.11 3.12
C GLU A 365 -25.06 -5.95 1.60
N ASP A 366 -23.90 -5.83 0.96
CA ASP A 366 -23.73 -5.79 -0.50
C ASP A 366 -23.22 -7.13 -1.06
N GLY A 367 -23.27 -8.22 -0.28
CA GLY A 367 -22.81 -9.55 -0.70
C GLY A 367 -21.27 -9.65 -0.86
N LYS A 368 -20.53 -8.76 -0.21
CA LYS A 368 -19.07 -8.78 -0.17
C LYS A 368 -18.58 -9.63 1.00
N GLY A 369 -17.36 -10.16 0.88
CA GLY A 369 -16.68 -10.83 1.98
C GLY A 369 -16.15 -9.85 3.03
N SER A 370 -15.73 -10.37 4.18
CA SER A 370 -15.23 -9.56 5.29
C SER A 370 -13.96 -8.76 4.94
N GLU A 371 -13.20 -9.20 3.94
CA GLU A 371 -12.00 -8.53 3.45
C GLU A 371 -12.24 -7.12 2.93
N TRP A 372 -13.50 -6.78 2.63
CA TRP A 372 -13.90 -5.42 2.22
C TRP A 372 -14.13 -4.46 3.39
N TRP A 373 -14.02 -4.90 4.62
CA TRP A 373 -14.09 -4.03 5.80
C TRP A 373 -12.94 -3.01 5.80
N HIS A 374 -13.23 -1.70 5.90
CA HIS A 374 -12.24 -0.62 5.87
C HIS A 374 -11.24 -0.71 4.70
N GLN A 375 -11.68 -1.30 3.60
CA GLN A 375 -10.90 -1.43 2.36
C GLN A 375 -11.28 -0.33 1.38
N TRP A 376 -10.28 0.38 0.85
CA TRP A 376 -10.49 1.24 -0.31
C TRP A 376 -10.89 0.38 -1.52
N PRO A 377 -12.04 0.70 -2.21
CA PRO A 377 -12.58 -0.21 -3.22
C PRO A 377 -12.01 -0.01 -4.62
N ASP A 378 -11.30 1.11 -4.90
CA ASP A 378 -10.98 1.54 -6.25
C ASP A 378 -9.47 1.66 -6.58
N PRO A 379 -8.55 0.86 -6.00
CA PRO A 379 -7.16 0.89 -6.45
C PRO A 379 -7.11 0.43 -7.91
N ALA A 380 -6.55 1.26 -8.79
CA ALA A 380 -6.29 0.85 -10.16
C ALA A 380 -5.18 -0.21 -10.16
N ILE A 381 -5.47 -1.40 -10.70
CA ILE A 381 -4.48 -2.46 -10.88
C ILE A 381 -4.27 -2.63 -12.37
N THR A 382 -3.04 -2.41 -12.82
CA THR A 382 -2.65 -2.47 -14.22
C THR A 382 -1.59 -3.55 -14.44
N MET A 383 -1.58 -4.15 -15.64
CA MET A 383 -0.44 -4.94 -16.10
C MET A 383 0.39 -4.02 -16.99
N VAL A 384 1.66 -3.93 -16.68
CA VAL A 384 2.62 -3.12 -17.44
C VAL A 384 3.75 -3.97 -18.00
N GLN A 385 4.44 -3.45 -19.00
CA GLN A 385 5.54 -4.12 -19.68
C GLN A 385 6.60 -3.10 -20.10
N TYR A 386 7.86 -3.40 -19.82
CA TYR A 386 8.95 -2.77 -20.55
C TYR A 386 9.04 -3.39 -21.94
N GLN A 387 8.89 -2.58 -22.98
CA GLN A 387 8.96 -3.05 -24.38
C GLN A 387 10.32 -2.81 -25.02
N LYS A 388 11.16 -1.99 -24.39
CA LYS A 388 12.51 -1.69 -24.83
C LYS A 388 13.47 -1.77 -23.64
N GLU A 389 14.71 -2.16 -23.93
CA GLU A 389 15.79 -2.13 -22.96
C GLU A 389 16.05 -0.71 -22.45
N GLY A 390 16.30 -0.57 -21.16
CA GLY A 390 16.65 0.70 -20.52
C GLY A 390 15.49 1.71 -20.40
N GLU A 391 14.24 1.33 -20.64
CA GLU A 391 13.10 2.24 -20.44
C GLU A 391 12.97 2.69 -19.00
N PRO A 392 12.73 3.99 -18.74
CA PRO A 392 12.34 4.47 -17.41
C PRO A 392 11.01 3.85 -16.94
N SER A 393 10.86 3.62 -15.64
CA SER A 393 9.66 2.98 -15.08
C SER A 393 8.36 3.74 -15.35
N ASN A 394 8.42 5.07 -15.47
CA ASN A 394 7.26 5.90 -15.81
C ASN A 394 6.83 5.82 -17.28
N THR A 395 7.60 5.17 -18.15
CA THR A 395 7.28 5.00 -19.57
C THR A 395 6.83 3.59 -19.95
N MET A 396 6.75 2.67 -18.95
CA MET A 396 6.25 1.31 -19.19
C MET A 396 4.90 1.32 -19.89
N THR A 397 4.75 0.43 -20.87
CA THR A 397 3.48 0.27 -21.58
C THR A 397 2.46 -0.42 -20.68
N ILE A 398 1.31 0.21 -20.46
CA ILE A 398 0.17 -0.43 -19.80
C ILE A 398 -0.54 -1.27 -20.86
N VAL A 399 -0.59 -2.58 -20.61
CA VAL A 399 -1.14 -3.56 -21.55
C VAL A 399 -2.52 -4.10 -21.11
N TYR A 400 -2.92 -3.88 -19.84
CA TYR A 400 -4.21 -4.30 -19.28
C TYR A 400 -4.52 -3.53 -17.97
N PRO A 401 -5.80 -3.23 -17.62
CA PRO A 401 -7.01 -3.45 -18.43
C PRO A 401 -7.20 -2.41 -19.53
N GLU A 402 -8.14 -2.65 -20.43
CA GLU A 402 -8.39 -1.81 -21.61
C GLU A 402 -8.63 -0.33 -21.27
N VAL A 403 -9.24 -0.02 -20.11
CA VAL A 403 -9.54 1.36 -19.68
C VAL A 403 -8.27 2.20 -19.43
N TYR A 404 -7.14 1.56 -19.10
CA TYR A 404 -5.85 2.23 -18.84
C TYR A 404 -4.80 1.92 -19.92
N LYS A 405 -5.12 1.07 -20.88
CA LYS A 405 -4.18 0.56 -21.87
C LYS A 405 -3.53 1.67 -22.70
N THR A 406 -2.20 1.65 -22.78
CA THR A 406 -1.39 2.59 -23.59
C THR A 406 -0.75 1.93 -24.81
N GLY A 407 -0.74 0.60 -24.87
CA GLY A 407 -0.23 -0.16 -26.02
C GLY A 407 -0.53 -1.66 -25.89
N ASP A 408 -0.27 -2.41 -26.97
CA ASP A 408 -0.46 -3.85 -26.99
C ASP A 408 0.70 -4.59 -26.30
N PRO A 409 0.45 -5.73 -25.65
CA PRO A 409 1.52 -6.55 -25.11
C PRO A 409 2.37 -7.16 -26.24
N ILE A 410 3.67 -7.25 -26.00
CA ILE A 410 4.60 -8.02 -26.84
C ILE A 410 4.82 -9.36 -26.11
N TYR A 411 4.46 -10.45 -26.75
CA TYR A 411 4.67 -11.80 -26.25
C TYR A 411 5.92 -12.40 -26.87
N VAL A 412 6.60 -13.23 -26.11
CA VAL A 412 7.71 -14.07 -26.58
C VAL A 412 7.10 -15.29 -27.28
N ASP A 413 7.64 -15.68 -28.45
CA ASP A 413 7.17 -16.81 -29.25
C ASP A 413 7.49 -18.18 -28.62
#